data_7e9de2b6a8ce2b808cb8be556e0206fb
#
_entry.id   7e9de2b6a8ce2b808cb8be556e0206fb
#
_cell.length_a   1.000
_cell.length_b   1.000
_cell.length_c   1.000
_cell.angle_alpha   90.00
_cell.angle_beta   90.00
_cell.angle_gamma   90.00
#
_symmetry.space_group_name_H-M   'P 1'
#
loop_
_entity.id
_entity.type
_entity.pdbx_description
1 polymer ?
#
loop_
_entity_poly.entity_id
_entity_poly.type
_entity_poly.pdbx_seq_one_letter_code
_entity_poly.pdbx_strand_id
1 'polypeptide(L)'
;MSIEVDLTPFAGKKILCAVSGGADSMCLLHLLCAGGAAVTAAHFEHGIRGEESLRDAAFVESWCRQRDIPFVLGRGDAPGWAAKKGLSLEQAARELRYDFLFRAARELGAACILTAHNRDDNAETLLFNLVRGSGTAGLCGIPPRRGLICRPLLGVSRAQIEGYLRENGVPHVEDSSNRSDDYTRNLLRHRVVPALREINPRFDEAAARAAALARRDEDCLSALAADFLRRERRDDSIPLAALGALHPAVASRVVRQLFPGLSMERCEAVLAFAGSSEYGLLQLPGHTLRREQGRLWFDAGLKLRLPPRRLSPGERLALPEAGLCVEAAICVYRGEIHDLFKTSFIKYEIVSSDLLCTGRAPGDSIRPLARGGSKKLRALFKEAGYTRARRDTCPILRDARGPLLVYGLALDERAAPAPGDRALKISFTAL
;
A
#
# COMPACT_ATOMS: atom_id res chain seq x y z
N MET A 1 0.56 43.84 -1.61
CA MET A 1 0.29 42.85 -2.69
C MET A 1 -0.77 41.92 -2.20
N SER A 2 -1.95 41.89 -2.82
CA SER A 2 -3.00 40.94 -2.43
C SER A 2 -2.60 39.52 -2.79
N ILE A 3 -2.72 38.58 -1.84
CA ILE A 3 -2.59 37.16 -2.12
C ILE A 3 -3.96 36.67 -2.58
N GLU A 4 -4.05 36.17 -3.79
CA GLU A 4 -5.24 35.46 -4.29
C GLU A 4 -5.12 33.96 -3.99
N VAL A 5 -5.89 33.49 -3.02
CA VAL A 5 -6.02 32.07 -2.69
C VAL A 5 -7.49 31.70 -2.76
N ASP A 6 -7.79 30.71 -3.58
CA ASP A 6 -9.17 30.17 -3.62
C ASP A 6 -9.43 29.31 -2.38
N LEU A 7 -10.14 29.90 -1.43
CA LEU A 7 -10.60 29.23 -0.21
C LEU A 7 -12.05 28.70 -0.33
N THR A 8 -12.73 28.93 -1.45
CA THR A 8 -14.10 28.48 -1.72
C THR A 8 -14.29 26.96 -1.49
N PRO A 9 -13.34 26.08 -1.89
CA PRO A 9 -13.49 24.64 -1.64
C PRO A 9 -13.57 24.23 -0.17
N PHE A 10 -13.20 25.14 0.73
CA PHE A 10 -13.13 24.92 2.18
C PHE A 10 -14.26 25.60 2.96
N ALA A 11 -15.07 26.44 2.30
CA ALA A 11 -16.17 27.16 2.93
C ALA A 11 -17.16 26.20 3.61
N GLY A 12 -17.57 26.53 4.82
CA GLY A 12 -18.51 25.74 5.63
C GLY A 12 -17.99 24.37 6.12
N LYS A 13 -16.73 24.04 5.88
CA LYS A 13 -16.12 22.78 6.33
C LYS A 13 -15.31 22.98 7.59
N LYS A 14 -15.28 21.96 8.46
CA LYS A 14 -14.30 21.89 9.55
C LYS A 14 -12.92 21.61 8.98
N ILE A 15 -11.95 22.46 9.28
CA ILE A 15 -10.60 22.43 8.73
C ILE A 15 -9.59 22.25 9.86
N LEU A 16 -8.61 21.35 9.65
CA LEU A 16 -7.41 21.29 10.47
C LEU A 16 -6.27 21.98 9.73
N CYS A 17 -5.74 23.10 10.27
CA CYS A 17 -4.58 23.80 9.71
C CYS A 17 -3.31 23.40 10.45
N ALA A 18 -2.33 22.82 9.74
CA ALA A 18 -1.03 22.51 10.30
C ALA A 18 -0.19 23.79 10.41
N VAL A 19 0.16 24.19 11.63
CA VAL A 19 0.84 25.44 11.94
C VAL A 19 2.16 25.16 12.65
N SER A 20 3.28 25.53 12.00
CA SER A 20 4.63 25.41 12.61
C SER A 20 5.04 26.68 13.38
N GLY A 21 4.35 27.79 13.21
CA GLY A 21 4.74 29.13 13.70
C GLY A 21 5.52 29.92 12.66
N GLY A 22 6.10 29.30 11.64
CA GLY A 22 6.81 29.99 10.57
C GLY A 22 5.87 30.74 9.60
N ALA A 23 6.45 31.67 8.83
CA ALA A 23 5.73 32.61 7.97
C ALA A 23 4.65 31.99 7.11
N ASP A 24 4.95 30.89 6.38
CA ASP A 24 4.00 30.27 5.47
C ASP A 24 2.76 29.74 6.21
N SER A 25 2.98 29.09 7.35
CA SER A 25 1.89 28.49 8.15
C SER A 25 1.05 29.56 8.86
N MET A 26 1.67 30.66 9.33
CA MET A 26 0.96 31.77 9.94
C MET A 26 0.15 32.56 8.89
N CYS A 27 0.69 32.71 7.69
CA CYS A 27 -0.03 33.33 6.56
C CYS A 27 -1.28 32.49 6.21
N LEU A 28 -1.14 31.17 6.08
CA LEU A 28 -2.28 30.29 5.79
C LEU A 28 -3.35 30.38 6.87
N LEU A 29 -2.96 30.29 8.14
CA LEU A 29 -3.89 30.38 9.25
C LEU A 29 -4.62 31.70 9.26
N HIS A 30 -3.91 32.83 9.07
CA HIS A 30 -4.52 34.16 9.02
C HIS A 30 -5.50 34.32 7.86
N LEU A 31 -5.15 33.84 6.65
CA LEU A 31 -6.04 33.86 5.48
C LEU A 31 -7.34 33.06 5.73
N LEU A 32 -7.25 31.91 6.40
CA LEU A 32 -8.40 31.10 6.74
C LEU A 32 -9.32 31.82 7.73
N CYS A 33 -8.77 32.45 8.75
CA CYS A 33 -9.53 33.22 9.73
C CYS A 33 -10.20 34.44 9.10
N ALA A 34 -9.46 35.19 8.28
CA ALA A 34 -10.00 36.35 7.57
C ALA A 34 -11.11 35.98 6.58
N GLY A 35 -11.03 34.78 6.00
CA GLY A 35 -12.08 34.21 5.14
C GLY A 35 -13.25 33.55 5.90
N GLY A 36 -13.31 33.63 7.22
CA GLY A 36 -14.41 33.12 8.04
C GLY A 36 -14.48 31.56 8.07
N ALA A 37 -13.37 30.87 7.83
CA ALA A 37 -13.34 29.41 7.85
C ALA A 37 -13.43 28.86 9.28
N ALA A 38 -14.15 27.75 9.47
CA ALA A 38 -14.17 26.99 10.73
C ALA A 38 -12.87 26.19 10.89
N VAL A 39 -11.78 26.85 11.34
CA VAL A 39 -10.44 26.31 11.42
C VAL A 39 -10.05 25.94 12.85
N THR A 40 -9.40 24.76 13.01
CA THR A 40 -8.63 24.39 14.20
C THR A 40 -7.16 24.40 13.83
N ALA A 41 -6.33 25.09 14.59
CA ALA A 41 -4.89 25.10 14.42
C ALA A 41 -4.27 23.86 15.08
N ALA A 42 -3.35 23.18 14.39
CA ALA A 42 -2.63 22.02 14.88
C ALA A 42 -1.12 22.25 14.82
N HIS A 43 -0.46 22.23 15.97
CA HIS A 43 1.00 22.31 16.07
C HIS A 43 1.56 20.98 16.52
N PHE A 44 2.71 20.58 15.95
CA PHE A 44 3.40 19.35 16.34
C PHE A 44 4.84 19.68 16.78
N GLU A 45 5.14 19.41 18.03
CA GLU A 45 6.47 19.56 18.62
C GLU A 45 7.23 18.22 18.44
N HIS A 46 8.41 18.32 17.79
CA HIS A 46 9.16 17.14 17.32
C HIS A 46 10.19 16.58 18.30
N GLY A 47 10.45 17.27 19.42
CA GLY A 47 11.50 16.90 20.39
C GLY A 47 12.93 17.08 19.86
N ILE A 48 13.15 18.00 18.89
CA ILE A 48 14.45 18.14 18.21
C ILE A 48 15.26 19.31 18.80
N ARG A 49 14.62 20.46 19.01
CA ARG A 49 15.29 21.73 19.36
C ARG A 49 15.08 22.16 20.82
N GLY A 50 14.62 21.25 21.69
CA GLY A 50 14.44 21.51 23.12
C GLY A 50 13.57 22.76 23.39
N GLU A 51 14.11 23.74 24.13
CA GLU A 51 13.38 24.95 24.52
C GLU A 51 12.90 25.82 23.35
N GLU A 52 13.60 25.81 22.23
CA GLU A 52 13.18 26.56 21.05
C GLU A 52 11.85 26.02 20.49
N SER A 53 11.71 24.69 20.38
CA SER A 53 10.46 24.05 19.96
C SER A 53 9.30 24.36 20.91
N LEU A 54 9.57 24.44 22.20
CA LEU A 54 8.55 24.78 23.21
C LEU A 54 8.10 26.23 23.08
N ARG A 55 9.04 27.16 22.79
CA ARG A 55 8.71 28.57 22.53
C ARG A 55 7.86 28.72 21.28
N ASP A 56 8.18 28.01 20.22
CA ASP A 56 7.39 28.04 18.98
C ASP A 56 5.96 27.53 19.22
N ALA A 57 5.80 26.44 19.99
CA ALA A 57 4.48 25.93 20.36
C ALA A 57 3.68 26.95 21.19
N ALA A 58 4.32 27.57 22.20
CA ALA A 58 3.70 28.59 23.04
C ALA A 58 3.31 29.84 22.25
N PHE A 59 4.13 30.24 21.27
CA PHE A 59 3.82 31.33 20.37
C PHE A 59 2.53 31.06 19.57
N VAL A 60 2.43 29.91 18.92
CA VAL A 60 1.24 29.53 18.12
C VAL A 60 0.00 29.43 19.03
N GLU A 61 0.12 28.80 20.20
CA GLU A 61 -0.97 28.66 21.15
C GLU A 61 -1.47 30.05 21.63
N SER A 62 -0.56 30.93 22.00
CA SER A 62 -0.90 32.32 22.43
C SER A 62 -1.60 33.11 21.32
N TRP A 63 -1.09 33.01 20.08
CA TRP A 63 -1.68 33.67 18.93
C TRP A 63 -3.12 33.17 18.65
N CYS A 64 -3.34 31.86 18.74
CA CYS A 64 -4.65 31.22 18.58
C CYS A 64 -5.62 31.63 19.68
N ARG A 65 -5.17 31.65 20.97
CA ARG A 65 -5.98 32.04 22.13
C ARG A 65 -6.47 33.49 22.03
N GLN A 66 -5.61 34.41 21.58
CA GLN A 66 -5.98 35.80 21.39
C GLN A 66 -7.05 36.04 20.33
N ARG A 67 -7.36 35.03 19.50
CA ARG A 67 -8.29 35.13 18.37
C ARG A 67 -9.40 34.08 18.43
N ASP A 68 -9.56 33.43 19.61
CA ASP A 68 -10.56 32.37 19.85
C ASP A 68 -10.50 31.25 18.83
N ILE A 69 -9.27 30.91 18.31
CA ILE A 69 -9.07 29.82 17.39
C ILE A 69 -8.80 28.54 18.19
N PRO A 70 -9.58 27.47 17.99
CA PRO A 70 -9.28 26.16 18.58
C PRO A 70 -7.89 25.70 18.23
N PHE A 71 -7.15 25.20 19.24
CA PHE A 71 -5.75 24.79 19.11
C PHE A 71 -5.54 23.38 19.65
N VAL A 72 -4.80 22.55 18.93
CA VAL A 72 -4.35 21.22 19.36
C VAL A 72 -2.85 21.10 19.23
N LEU A 73 -2.20 20.63 20.32
CA LEU A 73 -0.77 20.40 20.40
C LEU A 73 -0.48 18.90 20.39
N GLY A 74 0.32 18.46 19.42
CA GLY A 74 0.93 17.14 19.42
C GLY A 74 2.40 17.20 19.83
N ARG A 75 2.88 16.13 20.44
CA ARG A 75 4.29 15.97 20.80
C ARG A 75 4.81 14.61 20.38
N GLY A 76 6.09 14.55 20.02
CA GLY A 76 6.75 13.29 19.67
C GLY A 76 8.27 13.38 19.79
N ASP A 77 8.88 12.24 20.08
CA ASP A 77 10.33 12.07 20.12
C ASP A 77 10.84 11.60 18.75
N ALA A 78 11.12 12.57 17.86
CA ALA A 78 11.64 12.26 16.53
C ALA A 78 13.05 11.62 16.57
N PRO A 79 13.99 12.04 17.43
CA PRO A 79 15.27 11.35 17.58
C PRO A 79 15.13 9.87 17.98
N GLY A 80 14.33 9.56 19.00
CA GLY A 80 14.08 8.19 19.41
C GLY A 80 13.38 7.34 18.34
N TRP A 81 12.44 7.93 17.59
CA TRP A 81 11.77 7.26 16.47
C TRP A 81 12.71 6.97 15.32
N ALA A 82 13.60 7.93 14.97
CA ALA A 82 14.63 7.76 13.95
C ALA A 82 15.57 6.60 14.30
N ALA A 83 16.07 6.55 15.53
CA ALA A 83 16.93 5.49 16.01
C ALA A 83 16.25 4.11 15.98
N LYS A 84 14.98 4.05 16.41
CA LYS A 84 14.21 2.79 16.45
C LYS A 84 13.93 2.22 15.07
N LYS A 85 13.68 3.08 14.05
CA LYS A 85 13.30 2.65 12.71
C LYS A 85 14.43 2.71 11.67
N GLY A 86 15.60 3.23 12.01
CA GLY A 86 16.69 3.44 11.07
C GLY A 86 16.36 4.49 10.00
N LEU A 87 15.61 5.54 10.38
CA LEU A 87 15.21 6.63 9.50
C LEU A 87 16.11 7.85 9.70
N SER A 88 16.13 8.76 8.71
CA SER A 88 16.67 10.08 8.96
C SER A 88 15.78 10.86 9.95
N LEU A 89 16.36 11.83 10.65
CA LEU A 89 15.63 12.67 11.61
C LEU A 89 14.45 13.41 10.95
N GLU A 90 14.65 13.90 9.73
CA GLU A 90 13.60 14.57 8.94
C GLU A 90 12.45 13.60 8.60
N GLN A 91 12.78 12.36 8.18
CA GLN A 91 11.76 11.35 7.88
C GLN A 91 10.95 10.97 9.13
N ALA A 92 11.64 10.77 10.26
CA ALA A 92 11.00 10.46 11.54
C ALA A 92 10.07 11.58 12.02
N ALA A 93 10.54 12.82 11.98
CA ALA A 93 9.75 13.99 12.32
C ALA A 93 8.52 14.14 11.41
N ARG A 94 8.69 13.87 10.11
CA ARG A 94 7.61 13.90 9.13
C ARG A 94 6.57 12.80 9.40
N GLU A 95 6.98 11.55 9.66
CA GLU A 95 6.05 10.46 9.99
C GLU A 95 5.21 10.81 11.21
N LEU A 96 5.84 11.17 12.31
CA LEU A 96 5.15 11.50 13.58
C LEU A 96 4.18 12.67 13.40
N ARG A 97 4.56 13.72 12.67
CA ARG A 97 3.71 14.87 12.40
C ARG A 97 2.47 14.46 11.60
N TYR A 98 2.61 13.68 10.54
CA TYR A 98 1.45 13.26 9.75
C TYR A 98 0.54 12.30 10.52
N ASP A 99 1.09 11.39 11.31
CA ASP A 99 0.30 10.51 12.20
C ASP A 99 -0.54 11.33 13.19
N PHE A 100 0.04 12.36 13.79
CA PHE A 100 -0.67 13.28 14.66
C PHE A 100 -1.77 14.03 13.90
N LEU A 101 -1.46 14.62 12.75
CA LEU A 101 -2.43 15.40 11.96
C LEU A 101 -3.61 14.53 11.52
N PHE A 102 -3.38 13.28 11.10
CA PHE A 102 -4.46 12.37 10.72
C PHE A 102 -5.33 11.93 11.90
N ARG A 103 -4.73 11.71 13.08
CA ARG A 103 -5.48 11.41 14.31
C ARG A 103 -6.34 12.61 14.71
N ALA A 104 -5.75 13.78 14.84
CA ALA A 104 -6.46 15.02 15.19
C ALA A 104 -7.60 15.32 14.20
N ALA A 105 -7.36 15.17 12.89
CA ALA A 105 -8.40 15.39 11.89
C ALA A 105 -9.57 14.43 12.06
N ARG A 106 -9.32 13.16 12.41
CA ARG A 106 -10.36 12.16 12.66
C ARG A 106 -11.17 12.49 13.92
N GLU A 107 -10.49 12.82 15.01
CA GLU A 107 -11.11 13.14 16.31
C GLU A 107 -12.00 14.39 16.23
N LEU A 108 -11.57 15.40 15.47
CA LEU A 108 -12.31 16.63 15.26
C LEU A 108 -13.37 16.55 14.16
N GLY A 109 -13.41 15.46 13.40
CA GLY A 109 -14.27 15.34 12.22
C GLY A 109 -13.91 16.36 11.13
N ALA A 110 -12.61 16.68 10.95
CA ALA A 110 -12.16 17.64 9.97
C ALA A 110 -12.27 17.05 8.54
N ALA A 111 -12.83 17.81 7.61
CA ALA A 111 -12.99 17.41 6.22
C ALA A 111 -11.68 17.43 5.43
N CYS A 112 -10.69 18.21 5.89
CA CYS A 112 -9.37 18.30 5.29
C CYS A 112 -8.32 18.82 6.28
N ILE A 113 -7.06 18.56 5.94
CA ILE A 113 -5.86 19.04 6.62
C ILE A 113 -5.19 20.03 5.66
N LEU A 114 -5.01 21.28 6.05
CA LEU A 114 -4.31 22.27 5.25
C LEU A 114 -2.87 22.40 5.69
N THR A 115 -1.96 22.41 4.71
CA THR A 115 -0.52 22.64 4.92
C THR A 115 -0.03 23.77 4.02
N ALA A 116 0.90 24.55 4.51
CA ALA A 116 1.33 25.82 3.92
C ALA A 116 2.49 25.68 2.91
N HIS A 117 2.55 24.57 2.15
CA HIS A 117 3.53 24.48 1.06
C HIS A 117 3.25 25.54 0.00
N ASN A 118 4.28 26.25 -0.42
CA ASN A 118 4.20 27.36 -1.34
C ASN A 118 4.81 27.05 -2.72
N ARG A 119 4.87 28.05 -3.62
CA ARG A 119 5.41 27.91 -4.98
C ARG A 119 6.91 27.60 -4.99
N ASP A 120 7.66 28.23 -4.10
CA ASP A 120 9.11 28.04 -3.96
C ASP A 120 9.41 26.60 -3.50
N ASP A 121 8.66 26.06 -2.53
CA ASP A 121 8.77 24.64 -2.12
C ASP A 121 8.49 23.68 -3.28
N ASN A 122 7.56 24.03 -4.16
CA ASN A 122 7.23 23.22 -5.33
C ASN A 122 8.38 23.20 -6.34
N ALA A 123 9.02 24.34 -6.59
CA ALA A 123 10.20 24.44 -7.47
C ALA A 123 11.39 23.65 -6.89
N GLU A 124 11.66 23.79 -5.58
CA GLU A 124 12.68 22.99 -4.89
C GLU A 124 12.41 21.49 -4.99
N THR A 125 11.15 21.07 -4.80
CA THR A 125 10.78 19.65 -4.88
C THR A 125 10.93 19.10 -6.29
N LEU A 126 10.59 19.88 -7.31
CA LEU A 126 10.77 19.50 -8.71
C LEU A 126 12.26 19.28 -9.02
N LEU A 127 13.11 20.24 -8.65
CA LEU A 127 14.57 20.15 -8.84
C LEU A 127 15.17 18.97 -8.06
N PHE A 128 14.77 18.78 -6.81
CA PHE A 128 15.21 17.66 -5.99
C PHE A 128 14.89 16.32 -6.63
N ASN A 129 13.68 16.17 -7.15
CA ASN A 129 13.26 14.94 -7.83
C ASN A 129 14.00 14.74 -9.16
N LEU A 130 14.24 15.81 -9.92
CA LEU A 130 15.00 15.77 -11.16
C LEU A 130 16.44 15.31 -10.93
N VAL A 131 17.13 15.89 -9.95
CA VAL A 131 18.52 15.51 -9.57
C VAL A 131 18.60 14.04 -9.13
N ARG A 132 17.54 13.51 -8.54
CA ARG A 132 17.47 12.09 -8.13
C ARG A 132 17.06 11.15 -9.25
N GLY A 133 16.88 11.62 -10.47
CA GLY A 133 16.49 10.80 -11.61
C GLY A 133 15.04 10.32 -11.55
N SER A 134 14.17 11.05 -10.87
CA SER A 134 12.75 10.70 -10.82
C SER A 134 12.10 10.84 -12.21
N GLY A 135 11.27 9.85 -12.59
CA GLY A 135 10.45 9.95 -13.81
C GLY A 135 9.36 11.02 -13.72
N THR A 136 8.45 11.05 -14.71
CA THR A 136 7.38 12.07 -14.83
C THR A 136 6.58 12.27 -13.55
N ALA A 137 6.27 11.21 -12.81
CA ALA A 137 5.57 11.30 -11.52
C ALA A 137 6.32 12.18 -10.50
N GLY A 138 7.66 12.17 -10.49
CA GLY A 138 8.47 13.05 -9.63
C GLY A 138 8.49 14.50 -10.12
N LEU A 139 8.39 14.71 -11.42
CA LEU A 139 8.33 16.04 -12.04
C LEU A 139 6.98 16.74 -11.85
N CYS A 140 5.95 16.04 -11.37
CA CYS A 140 4.66 16.64 -10.99
C CYS A 140 4.77 17.61 -9.78
N GLY A 141 5.94 17.67 -9.13
CA GLY A 141 6.15 18.50 -7.94
C GLY A 141 5.25 18.10 -6.77
N ILE A 142 4.91 19.08 -5.94
CA ILE A 142 4.02 18.86 -4.79
C ILE A 142 2.56 18.85 -5.27
N PRO A 143 1.77 17.79 -5.01
CA PRO A 143 0.36 17.77 -5.43
C PRO A 143 -0.47 18.76 -4.60
N PRO A 144 -1.42 19.52 -5.20
CA PRO A 144 -2.29 20.44 -4.47
C PRO A 144 -3.19 19.71 -3.47
N ARG A 145 -3.52 18.45 -3.76
CA ARG A 145 -4.28 17.59 -2.83
C ARG A 145 -3.72 16.17 -2.83
N ARG A 146 -3.65 15.58 -1.64
CA ARG A 146 -3.33 14.15 -1.44
C ARG A 146 -4.17 13.58 -0.31
N GLY A 147 -5.22 12.86 -0.65
CA GLY A 147 -6.21 12.39 0.33
C GLY A 147 -6.86 13.57 1.06
N LEU A 148 -6.73 13.60 2.40
CA LEU A 148 -7.24 14.70 3.23
C LEU A 148 -6.35 15.96 3.20
N ILE A 149 -5.10 15.85 2.76
CA ILE A 149 -4.15 16.97 2.77
C ILE A 149 -4.38 17.86 1.56
N CYS A 150 -4.58 19.16 1.78
CA CYS A 150 -4.70 20.18 0.77
C CYS A 150 -3.63 21.28 0.97
N ARG A 151 -3.23 21.96 -0.11
CA ARG A 151 -2.13 22.94 -0.12
C ARG A 151 -2.54 24.20 -0.89
N PRO A 152 -3.30 25.09 -0.25
CA PRO A 152 -3.86 26.26 -0.93
C PRO A 152 -2.80 27.26 -1.42
N LEU A 153 -1.61 27.30 -0.76
CA LEU A 153 -0.56 28.27 -1.06
C LEU A 153 0.40 27.82 -2.18
N LEU A 154 0.18 26.69 -2.87
CA LEU A 154 1.09 26.21 -3.92
C LEU A 154 1.27 27.15 -5.11
N GLY A 155 0.34 28.08 -5.34
CA GLY A 155 0.45 29.13 -6.36
C GLY A 155 1.11 30.42 -5.86
N VAL A 156 1.33 30.56 -4.56
CA VAL A 156 1.80 31.79 -3.89
C VAL A 156 3.30 31.70 -3.65
N SER A 157 4.06 32.77 -3.98
CA SER A 157 5.50 32.81 -3.72
C SER A 157 5.79 33.20 -2.27
N ARG A 158 6.98 32.84 -1.81
CA ARG A 158 7.49 33.22 -0.49
C ARG A 158 7.47 34.76 -0.30
N ALA A 159 7.88 35.51 -1.31
CA ALA A 159 7.86 36.98 -1.28
C ALA A 159 6.45 37.56 -1.10
N GLN A 160 5.44 36.95 -1.76
CA GLN A 160 4.03 37.37 -1.56
C GLN A 160 3.56 37.06 -0.15
N ILE A 161 3.92 35.91 0.42
CA ILE A 161 3.59 35.52 1.81
C ILE A 161 4.18 36.54 2.79
N GLU A 162 5.46 36.84 2.66
CA GLU A 162 6.14 37.82 3.53
C GLU A 162 5.56 39.22 3.41
N GLY A 163 5.22 39.63 2.17
CA GLY A 163 4.51 40.90 1.93
C GLY A 163 3.16 40.97 2.66
N TYR A 164 2.37 39.90 2.52
CA TYR A 164 1.07 39.78 3.18
C TYR A 164 1.16 39.84 4.71
N LEU A 165 2.10 39.10 5.30
CA LEU A 165 2.29 39.10 6.76
C LEU A 165 2.66 40.48 7.27
N ARG A 166 3.52 41.22 6.54
CA ARG A 166 3.96 42.56 6.87
C ARG A 166 2.80 43.56 6.78
N GLU A 167 2.02 43.52 5.71
CA GLU A 167 0.86 44.38 5.50
C GLU A 167 -0.23 44.20 6.56
N ASN A 168 -0.41 42.95 7.03
CA ASN A 168 -1.44 42.62 8.03
C ASN A 168 -0.91 42.57 9.48
N GLY A 169 0.37 42.84 9.71
CA GLY A 169 0.97 42.85 11.05
C GLY A 169 0.94 41.45 11.70
N VAL A 170 1.05 40.38 10.92
CA VAL A 170 1.00 38.99 11.43
C VAL A 170 2.39 38.55 11.86
N PRO A 171 2.62 38.30 13.15
CA PRO A 171 3.91 37.86 13.64
C PRO A 171 4.14 36.39 13.27
N HIS A 172 5.40 35.99 13.13
CA HIS A 172 5.83 34.64 12.88
C HIS A 172 7.22 34.37 13.46
N VAL A 173 7.58 33.11 13.61
CA VAL A 173 8.89 32.70 14.10
C VAL A 173 9.82 32.43 12.92
N GLU A 174 11.08 32.86 13.03
CA GLU A 174 12.13 32.45 12.09
C GLU A 174 12.76 31.14 12.55
N ASP A 175 12.74 30.15 11.68
CA ASP A 175 13.35 28.85 11.96
C ASP A 175 14.86 28.89 11.77
N SER A 176 15.62 28.71 12.85
CA SER A 176 17.09 28.73 12.84
C SER A 176 17.71 27.65 11.94
N SER A 177 17.01 26.51 11.73
CA SER A 177 17.48 25.41 10.87
C SER A 177 17.51 25.74 9.37
N ASN A 178 16.82 26.82 8.95
CA ASN A 178 16.86 27.27 7.56
C ASN A 178 18.22 27.84 7.13
N ARG A 179 19.15 28.06 8.06
CA ARG A 179 20.47 28.69 7.79
C ARG A 179 21.58 27.68 7.47
N SER A 180 21.37 26.38 7.64
CA SER A 180 22.39 25.37 7.39
C SER A 180 22.23 24.76 6.00
N ASP A 181 23.34 24.67 5.23
CA ASP A 181 23.40 24.01 3.90
C ASP A 181 23.60 22.49 4.01
N ASP A 182 23.56 21.89 5.20
CA ASP A 182 23.83 20.47 5.45
C ASP A 182 22.83 19.50 4.77
N TYR A 183 21.72 20.03 4.30
CA TYR A 183 20.70 19.24 3.61
C TYR A 183 20.62 19.63 2.13
N THR A 184 20.52 18.63 1.25
CA THR A 184 20.40 18.82 -0.21
C THR A 184 19.32 19.85 -0.59
N ARG A 185 18.21 19.92 0.16
CA ARG A 185 17.12 20.86 -0.10
C ARG A 185 17.56 22.30 0.19
N ASN A 186 18.33 22.54 1.24
CA ASN A 186 18.87 23.87 1.54
C ASN A 186 19.90 24.31 0.50
N LEU A 187 20.73 23.38 0.00
CA LEU A 187 21.63 23.66 -1.12
C LEU A 187 20.85 24.12 -2.37
N LEU A 188 19.76 23.44 -2.72
CA LEU A 188 18.91 23.86 -3.83
C LEU A 188 18.32 25.26 -3.59
N ARG A 189 17.79 25.51 -2.39
CA ARG A 189 17.19 26.80 -1.99
C ARG A 189 18.17 27.96 -2.03
N HIS A 190 19.39 27.76 -1.50
CA HIS A 190 20.34 28.86 -1.30
C HIS A 190 21.27 29.11 -2.47
N ARG A 191 21.51 28.09 -3.32
CA ARG A 191 22.49 28.19 -4.43
C ARG A 191 21.88 27.97 -5.81
N VAL A 192 21.09 26.88 -5.98
CA VAL A 192 20.62 26.50 -7.31
C VAL A 192 19.45 27.35 -7.77
N VAL A 193 18.42 27.50 -6.93
CA VAL A 193 17.23 28.28 -7.29
C VAL A 193 17.58 29.76 -7.55
N PRO A 194 18.42 30.46 -6.74
CA PRO A 194 18.86 31.80 -7.06
C PRO A 194 19.55 31.91 -8.42
N ALA A 195 20.49 31.02 -8.74
CA ALA A 195 21.16 31.01 -10.05
C ALA A 195 20.16 30.79 -11.22
N LEU A 196 19.14 29.95 -11.05
CA LEU A 196 18.11 29.76 -12.06
C LEU A 196 17.21 31.01 -12.22
N ARG A 197 17.00 31.76 -11.14
CA ARG A 197 16.27 33.04 -11.18
C ARG A 197 17.06 34.15 -11.86
N GLU A 198 18.41 34.10 -11.79
CA GLU A 198 19.26 35.01 -12.58
C GLU A 198 19.11 34.78 -14.09
N ILE A 199 19.00 33.50 -14.51
CA ILE A 199 18.75 33.13 -15.91
C ILE A 199 17.32 33.46 -16.35
N ASN A 200 16.35 33.14 -15.48
CA ASN A 200 14.94 33.41 -15.71
C ASN A 200 14.27 33.93 -14.43
N PRO A 201 14.01 35.23 -14.31
CA PRO A 201 13.35 35.80 -13.13
C PRO A 201 11.97 35.21 -12.80
N ARG A 202 11.33 34.54 -13.80
CA ARG A 202 10.07 33.80 -13.61
C ARG A 202 10.27 32.29 -13.53
N PHE A 203 11.43 31.84 -13.07
CA PHE A 203 11.74 30.41 -12.98
C PHE A 203 10.69 29.64 -12.17
N ASP A 204 10.28 30.14 -11.01
CA ASP A 204 9.32 29.46 -10.15
C ASP A 204 7.95 29.28 -10.81
N GLU A 205 7.52 30.26 -11.59
CA GLU A 205 6.28 30.16 -12.38
C GLU A 205 6.42 29.16 -13.53
N ALA A 206 7.57 29.17 -14.20
CA ALA A 206 7.86 28.21 -15.27
C ALA A 206 7.90 26.77 -14.71
N ALA A 207 8.56 26.55 -13.58
CA ALA A 207 8.61 25.27 -12.87
C ALA A 207 7.21 24.82 -12.44
N ALA A 208 6.39 25.72 -11.89
CA ALA A 208 5.01 25.40 -11.49
C ALA A 208 4.14 25.01 -12.72
N ARG A 209 4.29 25.70 -13.85
CA ARG A 209 3.60 25.34 -15.10
C ARG A 209 4.05 23.97 -15.62
N ALA A 210 5.35 23.71 -15.66
CA ALA A 210 5.89 22.42 -16.09
C ALA A 210 5.39 21.28 -15.19
N ALA A 211 5.39 21.45 -13.88
CA ALA A 211 4.84 20.50 -12.93
C ALA A 211 3.33 20.25 -13.14
N ALA A 212 2.57 21.30 -13.44
CA ALA A 212 1.13 21.17 -13.70
C ALA A 212 0.83 20.40 -14.99
N LEU A 213 1.61 20.60 -16.06
CA LEU A 213 1.50 19.85 -17.32
C LEU A 213 1.88 18.37 -17.08
N ALA A 214 3.04 18.11 -16.47
CA ALA A 214 3.48 16.76 -16.16
C ALA A 214 2.44 16.01 -15.31
N ARG A 215 1.75 16.70 -14.41
CA ARG A 215 0.69 16.10 -13.58
C ARG A 215 -0.51 15.69 -14.43
N ARG A 216 -0.95 16.51 -15.37
CA ARG A 216 -2.06 16.16 -16.27
C ARG A 216 -1.75 14.90 -17.09
N ASP A 217 -0.52 14.81 -17.60
CA ASP A 217 -0.07 13.64 -18.36
C ASP A 217 0.01 12.40 -17.45
N GLU A 218 0.55 12.54 -16.24
CA GLU A 218 0.65 11.44 -15.27
C GLU A 218 -0.74 10.97 -14.81
N ASP A 219 -1.68 11.88 -14.57
CA ASP A 219 -3.06 11.55 -14.20
C ASP A 219 -3.75 10.76 -15.32
N CYS A 220 -3.57 11.16 -16.58
CA CYS A 220 -4.09 10.43 -17.75
C CYS A 220 -3.50 9.02 -17.83
N LEU A 221 -2.17 8.88 -17.78
CA LEU A 221 -1.50 7.58 -17.87
C LEU A 221 -1.85 6.67 -16.68
N SER A 222 -1.98 7.25 -15.49
CA SER A 222 -2.38 6.52 -14.27
C SER A 222 -3.84 6.06 -14.34
N ALA A 223 -4.73 6.87 -14.93
CA ALA A 223 -6.13 6.49 -15.15
C ALA A 223 -6.25 5.35 -16.17
N LEU A 224 -5.48 5.38 -17.27
CA LEU A 224 -5.41 4.28 -18.24
C LEU A 224 -4.91 2.97 -17.59
N ALA A 225 -3.91 3.06 -16.74
CA ALA A 225 -3.39 1.90 -16.00
C ALA A 225 -4.43 1.34 -15.00
N ALA A 226 -5.13 2.19 -14.28
CA ALA A 226 -6.21 1.79 -13.38
C ALA A 226 -7.38 1.13 -14.13
N ASP A 227 -7.74 1.66 -15.30
CA ASP A 227 -8.76 1.09 -16.17
C ASP A 227 -8.37 -0.30 -16.68
N PHE A 228 -7.12 -0.46 -17.12
CA PHE A 228 -6.57 -1.77 -17.48
C PHE A 228 -6.67 -2.76 -16.32
N LEU A 229 -6.27 -2.38 -15.11
CA LEU A 229 -6.35 -3.26 -13.95
C LEU A 229 -7.79 -3.65 -13.60
N ARG A 230 -8.75 -2.73 -13.70
CA ARG A 230 -10.18 -3.06 -13.49
C ARG A 230 -10.69 -4.09 -14.50
N ARG A 231 -10.26 -4.04 -15.75
CA ARG A 231 -10.72 -4.95 -16.81
C ARG A 231 -10.00 -6.30 -16.79
N GLU A 232 -8.69 -6.29 -16.61
CA GLU A 232 -7.82 -7.44 -16.88
C GLU A 232 -7.35 -8.21 -15.64
N ARG A 233 -7.32 -7.55 -14.45
CA ARG A 233 -6.93 -8.22 -13.22
C ARG A 233 -7.99 -9.24 -12.82
N ARG A 234 -7.54 -10.47 -12.57
CA ARG A 234 -8.35 -11.55 -11.97
C ARG A 234 -7.55 -12.12 -10.82
N ASP A 235 -8.12 -12.09 -9.62
CA ASP A 235 -7.41 -12.47 -8.39
C ASP A 235 -6.05 -11.75 -8.30
N ASP A 236 -4.99 -12.49 -8.05
CA ASP A 236 -3.61 -11.98 -8.00
C ASP A 236 -2.87 -12.19 -9.32
N SER A 237 -3.51 -11.92 -10.46
CA SER A 237 -2.87 -12.07 -11.77
C SER A 237 -3.41 -11.12 -12.84
N ILE A 238 -2.57 -10.88 -13.86
CA ILE A 238 -2.93 -10.16 -15.09
C ILE A 238 -2.49 -10.95 -16.33
N PRO A 239 -3.19 -10.84 -17.50
CA PRO A 239 -2.79 -11.52 -18.73
C PRO A 239 -1.51 -10.89 -19.29
N LEU A 240 -0.52 -11.72 -19.64
CA LEU A 240 0.76 -11.26 -20.22
C LEU A 240 0.54 -10.62 -21.60
N ALA A 241 -0.29 -11.20 -22.44
CA ALA A 241 -0.58 -10.65 -23.77
C ALA A 241 -1.22 -9.26 -23.69
N ALA A 242 -2.17 -9.06 -22.77
CA ALA A 242 -2.80 -7.76 -22.56
C ALA A 242 -1.83 -6.73 -22.00
N LEU A 243 -0.96 -7.11 -21.05
CA LEU A 243 0.09 -6.24 -20.52
C LEU A 243 1.09 -5.83 -21.62
N GLY A 244 1.52 -6.81 -22.45
CA GLY A 244 2.47 -6.57 -23.54
C GLY A 244 1.91 -5.73 -24.69
N ALA A 245 0.59 -5.65 -24.84
CA ALA A 245 -0.08 -4.79 -25.82
C ALA A 245 -0.18 -3.32 -25.39
N LEU A 246 0.11 -3.00 -24.13
CA LEU A 246 0.09 -1.63 -23.65
C LEU A 246 1.30 -0.84 -24.12
N HIS A 247 1.09 0.47 -24.32
CA HIS A 247 2.21 1.40 -24.47
C HIS A 247 3.11 1.32 -23.22
N PRO A 248 4.47 1.31 -23.34
CA PRO A 248 5.39 1.17 -22.20
C PRO A 248 5.12 2.14 -21.05
N ALA A 249 4.72 3.38 -21.36
CA ALA A 249 4.35 4.37 -20.35
C ALA A 249 3.14 3.94 -19.51
N VAL A 250 2.15 3.26 -20.07
CA VAL A 250 0.99 2.75 -19.34
C VAL A 250 1.36 1.47 -18.58
N ALA A 251 2.10 0.55 -19.22
CA ALA A 251 2.54 -0.70 -18.61
C ALA A 251 3.36 -0.45 -17.33
N SER A 252 4.27 0.54 -17.35
CA SER A 252 5.04 0.92 -16.16
C SER A 252 4.16 1.44 -15.01
N ARG A 253 3.04 2.13 -15.29
CA ARG A 253 2.07 2.57 -14.28
C ARG A 253 1.24 1.40 -13.75
N VAL A 254 0.88 0.44 -14.59
CA VAL A 254 0.25 -0.81 -14.15
C VAL A 254 1.12 -1.51 -13.12
N VAL A 255 2.42 -1.69 -13.41
CA VAL A 255 3.37 -2.31 -12.47
C VAL A 255 3.47 -1.51 -11.16
N ARG A 256 3.56 -0.17 -11.22
CA ARG A 256 3.63 0.68 -10.03
C ARG A 256 2.36 0.68 -9.19
N GLN A 257 1.19 0.55 -9.82
CA GLN A 257 -0.09 0.43 -9.09
C GLN A 257 -0.23 -0.94 -8.41
N LEU A 258 0.29 -1.99 -9.02
CA LEU A 258 0.34 -3.33 -8.42
C LEU A 258 1.35 -3.41 -7.27
N PHE A 259 2.49 -2.73 -7.39
CA PHE A 259 3.61 -2.78 -6.47
C PHE A 259 4.07 -1.37 -6.07
N PRO A 260 3.35 -0.69 -5.17
CA PRO A 260 3.72 0.65 -4.74
C PRO A 260 5.13 0.70 -4.14
N GLY A 261 5.89 1.73 -4.49
CA GLY A 261 7.24 1.94 -3.97
C GLY A 261 8.38 1.27 -4.75
N LEU A 262 8.09 0.57 -5.87
CA LEU A 262 9.15 0.06 -6.74
C LEU A 262 9.93 1.20 -7.42
N SER A 263 11.25 1.04 -7.49
CA SER A 263 12.12 1.88 -8.32
C SER A 263 11.81 1.68 -9.81
N MET A 264 12.22 2.63 -10.66
CA MET A 264 12.05 2.52 -12.11
C MET A 264 12.73 1.27 -12.67
N GLU A 265 13.98 1.01 -12.26
CA GLU A 265 14.75 -0.17 -12.64
C GLU A 265 13.99 -1.48 -12.33
N ARG A 266 13.37 -1.58 -11.15
CA ARG A 266 12.57 -2.75 -10.79
C ARG A 266 11.28 -2.84 -11.59
N CYS A 267 10.64 -1.73 -11.93
CA CYS A 267 9.48 -1.72 -12.82
C CYS A 267 9.86 -2.25 -14.21
N GLU A 268 10.99 -1.82 -14.76
CA GLU A 268 11.52 -2.31 -16.03
C GLU A 268 11.89 -3.79 -15.96
N ALA A 269 12.50 -4.24 -14.86
CA ALA A 269 12.78 -5.66 -14.64
C ALA A 269 11.49 -6.51 -14.64
N VAL A 270 10.40 -6.02 -14.05
CA VAL A 270 9.08 -6.69 -14.09
C VAL A 270 8.55 -6.76 -15.52
N LEU A 271 8.63 -5.68 -16.29
CA LEU A 271 8.16 -5.63 -17.68
C LEU A 271 9.02 -6.54 -18.58
N ALA A 272 10.34 -6.52 -18.43
CA ALA A 272 11.26 -7.43 -19.14
C ALA A 272 10.96 -8.89 -18.78
N PHE A 273 10.76 -9.20 -17.49
CA PHE A 273 10.35 -10.52 -17.04
C PHE A 273 8.99 -10.93 -17.64
N ALA A 274 8.03 -10.02 -17.72
CA ALA A 274 6.74 -10.28 -18.34
C ALA A 274 6.86 -10.59 -19.85
N GLY A 275 7.81 -10.00 -20.55
CA GLY A 275 8.10 -10.24 -21.98
C GLY A 275 8.99 -11.46 -22.28
N SER A 276 9.63 -12.10 -21.28
CA SER A 276 10.59 -13.19 -21.47
C SER A 276 9.95 -14.56 -21.77
N SER A 277 10.57 -15.68 -21.45
CA SER A 277 10.09 -17.06 -21.74
C SER A 277 8.83 -17.48 -20.95
N GLU A 278 8.20 -18.62 -21.31
CA GLU A 278 6.89 -19.05 -20.78
C GLU A 278 6.82 -19.36 -19.26
N TYR A 279 7.92 -19.71 -18.63
CA TYR A 279 7.99 -20.02 -17.20
C TYR A 279 9.11 -19.24 -16.52
N GLY A 280 8.85 -18.74 -15.32
CA GLY A 280 9.86 -18.07 -14.54
C GLY A 280 9.37 -17.56 -13.19
N LEU A 281 10.32 -17.17 -12.34
CA LEU A 281 10.09 -16.51 -11.05
C LEU A 281 10.96 -15.27 -10.99
N LEU A 282 10.38 -14.15 -10.55
CA LEU A 282 11.09 -12.91 -10.22
C LEU A 282 10.82 -12.56 -8.76
N GLN A 283 11.90 -12.37 -7.99
CA GLN A 283 11.79 -11.94 -6.60
C GLN A 283 11.86 -10.41 -6.52
N LEU A 284 10.86 -9.83 -5.84
CA LEU A 284 10.83 -8.43 -5.48
C LEU A 284 10.77 -8.30 -3.95
N PRO A 285 11.12 -7.17 -3.36
CA PRO A 285 10.91 -6.95 -1.94
C PRO A 285 9.42 -7.14 -1.57
N GLY A 286 9.15 -8.11 -0.71
CA GLY A 286 7.78 -8.44 -0.27
C GLY A 286 6.90 -9.19 -1.27
N HIS A 287 7.36 -9.44 -2.51
CA HIS A 287 6.56 -10.11 -3.54
C HIS A 287 7.35 -11.13 -4.34
N THR A 288 6.69 -12.18 -4.78
CA THR A 288 7.22 -13.13 -5.76
C THR A 288 6.33 -13.10 -7.00
N LEU A 289 6.87 -12.69 -8.13
CA LEU A 289 6.17 -12.74 -9.41
C LEU A 289 6.44 -14.08 -10.10
N ARG A 290 5.42 -14.58 -10.78
CA ARG A 290 5.49 -15.84 -11.50
C ARG A 290 4.78 -15.72 -12.85
N ARG A 291 5.45 -16.19 -13.90
CA ARG A 291 4.82 -16.40 -15.20
C ARG A 291 4.31 -17.84 -15.29
N GLU A 292 3.03 -17.99 -15.50
CA GLU A 292 2.40 -19.30 -15.68
C GLU A 292 1.11 -19.16 -16.50
N GLN A 293 0.90 -20.05 -17.47
CA GLN A 293 -0.33 -20.11 -18.26
C GLN A 293 -0.74 -18.79 -18.93
N GLY A 294 0.23 -18.07 -19.51
CA GLY A 294 -0.05 -16.78 -20.17
C GLY A 294 -0.41 -15.62 -19.23
N ARG A 295 -0.23 -15.77 -17.92
CA ARG A 295 -0.51 -14.76 -16.91
C ARG A 295 0.71 -14.44 -16.05
N LEU A 296 0.79 -13.19 -15.62
CA LEU A 296 1.70 -12.75 -14.57
C LEU A 296 0.96 -12.85 -13.23
N TRP A 297 1.41 -13.74 -12.37
CA TRP A 297 0.91 -13.94 -11.03
C TRP A 297 1.78 -13.18 -10.03
N PHE A 298 1.14 -12.55 -9.05
CA PHE A 298 1.83 -11.84 -7.98
C PHE A 298 1.37 -12.39 -6.62
N ASP A 299 2.25 -13.20 -6.04
CA ASP A 299 2.03 -13.74 -4.70
C ASP A 299 2.53 -12.71 -3.68
N ALA A 300 1.64 -12.21 -2.84
CA ALA A 300 2.04 -11.42 -1.67
C ALA A 300 2.74 -12.36 -0.69
N GLY A 301 4.04 -12.54 -0.78
CA GLY A 301 5.00 -13.19 0.14
C GLY A 301 4.56 -14.16 1.25
N LEU A 302 3.30 -14.30 1.49
CA LEU A 302 2.70 -15.28 2.38
C LEU A 302 2.69 -16.64 1.65
N LYS A 303 3.61 -17.50 2.02
CA LYS A 303 3.47 -18.94 1.76
C LYS A 303 2.27 -19.42 2.60
N LEU A 304 1.06 -19.16 2.10
CA LEU A 304 -0.13 -19.81 2.62
C LEU A 304 0.01 -21.30 2.32
N ARG A 305 0.66 -22.02 3.21
CA ARG A 305 0.61 -23.47 3.25
C ARG A 305 -0.45 -23.85 4.25
N LEU A 306 -1.28 -24.80 3.89
CA LEU A 306 -2.22 -25.38 4.84
C LEU A 306 -1.41 -26.08 5.95
N PRO A 307 -1.43 -25.57 7.21
CA PRO A 307 -0.71 -26.23 8.29
C PRO A 307 -1.39 -27.56 8.64
N PRO A 308 -0.64 -28.54 9.19
CA PRO A 308 -1.23 -29.78 9.66
C PRO A 308 -2.25 -29.52 10.76
N ARG A 309 -3.47 -30.04 10.58
CA ARG A 309 -4.56 -29.99 11.56
C ARG A 309 -5.18 -31.37 11.69
N ARG A 310 -5.47 -31.77 12.92
CA ARG A 310 -6.15 -33.04 13.18
C ARG A 310 -7.63 -32.91 12.82
N LEU A 311 -8.20 -33.93 12.20
CA LEU A 311 -9.62 -34.01 11.89
C LEU A 311 -10.20 -35.24 12.58
N SER A 312 -11.01 -35.03 13.58
CA SER A 312 -11.67 -36.10 14.35
C SER A 312 -13.08 -36.37 13.82
N PRO A 313 -13.61 -37.59 13.95
CA PRO A 313 -15.00 -37.88 13.62
C PRO A 313 -15.96 -37.03 14.45
N GLY A 314 -16.95 -36.40 13.81
CA GLY A 314 -17.92 -35.49 14.43
C GLY A 314 -17.41 -34.04 14.49
N GLU A 315 -16.19 -33.76 14.06
CA GLU A 315 -15.59 -32.45 14.09
C GLU A 315 -15.74 -31.72 12.76
N ARG A 316 -15.98 -30.41 12.83
CA ARG A 316 -15.94 -29.47 11.70
C ARG A 316 -14.72 -28.58 11.83
N LEU A 317 -13.81 -28.69 10.85
CA LEU A 317 -12.53 -27.98 10.82
C LEU A 317 -12.54 -26.88 9.77
N ALA A 318 -12.32 -25.64 10.19
CA ALA A 318 -12.15 -24.50 9.30
C ALA A 318 -10.74 -24.47 8.69
N LEU A 319 -10.65 -24.26 7.38
CA LEU A 319 -9.43 -24.19 6.58
C LEU A 319 -9.38 -22.84 5.86
N PRO A 320 -9.14 -21.73 6.58
CA PRO A 320 -9.18 -20.38 6.01
C PRO A 320 -8.18 -20.18 4.87
N GLU A 321 -7.04 -20.90 4.87
CA GLU A 321 -6.04 -20.86 3.81
C GLU A 321 -6.58 -21.43 2.48
N ALA A 322 -7.57 -22.30 2.54
CA ALA A 322 -8.24 -22.90 1.39
C ALA A 322 -9.62 -22.29 1.09
N GLY A 323 -10.15 -21.43 1.97
CA GLY A 323 -11.53 -20.92 1.90
C GLY A 323 -12.59 -22.01 2.09
N LEU A 324 -12.28 -23.06 2.85
CA LEU A 324 -13.11 -24.25 3.00
C LEU A 324 -13.33 -24.62 4.48
N CYS A 325 -14.42 -25.34 4.73
CA CYS A 325 -14.59 -26.15 5.93
C CYS A 325 -14.60 -27.62 5.53
N VAL A 326 -14.01 -28.50 6.35
CA VAL A 326 -14.10 -29.94 6.22
C VAL A 326 -14.74 -30.55 7.45
N GLU A 327 -15.64 -31.50 7.25
CA GLU A 327 -16.35 -32.25 8.30
C GLU A 327 -16.18 -33.73 8.08
N ALA A 328 -15.96 -34.48 9.15
CA ALA A 328 -15.88 -35.95 9.12
C ALA A 328 -16.99 -36.56 9.96
N ALA A 329 -17.83 -37.41 9.38
CA ALA A 329 -18.90 -38.13 10.07
C ALA A 329 -18.79 -39.63 9.87
N ILE A 330 -19.04 -40.40 10.93
CA ILE A 330 -19.05 -41.88 10.80
C ILE A 330 -20.37 -42.31 10.15
N CYS A 331 -20.30 -43.18 9.16
CA CYS A 331 -21.46 -43.77 8.49
C CYS A 331 -21.20 -45.21 8.06
N VAL A 332 -22.25 -45.89 7.56
CA VAL A 332 -22.11 -47.13 6.80
C VAL A 332 -22.19 -46.77 5.33
N TYR A 333 -21.14 -47.15 4.57
CA TYR A 333 -21.08 -46.87 3.14
C TYR A 333 -22.05 -47.77 2.37
N ARG A 334 -22.89 -47.17 1.52
CA ARG A 334 -23.94 -47.88 0.77
C ARG A 334 -23.66 -47.94 -0.73
N GLY A 335 -22.47 -47.57 -1.18
CA GLY A 335 -22.10 -47.53 -2.59
C GLY A 335 -22.31 -46.15 -3.25
N GLU A 336 -22.37 -45.08 -2.46
CA GLU A 336 -22.51 -43.70 -2.97
C GLU A 336 -21.31 -43.29 -3.83
N ILE A 337 -21.56 -42.42 -4.81
CA ILE A 337 -20.51 -41.89 -5.68
C ILE A 337 -19.66 -40.85 -4.91
N HIS A 338 -18.33 -40.95 -5.04
CA HIS A 338 -17.41 -39.98 -4.51
C HIS A 338 -17.44 -38.68 -5.34
N ASP A 339 -17.88 -37.58 -4.73
CA ASP A 339 -17.67 -36.22 -5.27
C ASP A 339 -16.47 -35.61 -4.57
N LEU A 340 -15.32 -35.60 -5.24
CA LEU A 340 -14.04 -35.16 -4.66
C LEU A 340 -14.04 -33.68 -4.23
N PHE A 341 -15.00 -32.89 -4.72
CA PHE A 341 -15.17 -31.48 -4.34
C PHE A 341 -16.17 -31.25 -3.21
N LYS A 342 -17.09 -32.22 -2.98
CA LYS A 342 -18.16 -32.07 -1.98
C LYS A 342 -18.14 -33.16 -0.93
N THR A 343 -18.21 -34.41 -1.35
CA THR A 343 -18.38 -35.52 -0.43
C THR A 343 -17.57 -36.74 -0.90
N SER A 344 -16.73 -37.28 -0.02
CA SER A 344 -15.97 -38.50 -0.24
C SER A 344 -16.08 -39.42 0.97
N PHE A 345 -15.86 -40.70 0.77
CA PHE A 345 -15.92 -41.69 1.83
C PHE A 345 -14.58 -42.38 1.96
N ILE A 346 -14.07 -42.48 3.19
CA ILE A 346 -12.79 -43.11 3.53
C ILE A 346 -13.10 -44.31 4.44
N LYS A 347 -12.55 -45.48 4.17
CA LYS A 347 -12.69 -46.67 4.99
C LYS A 347 -12.23 -46.42 6.42
N TYR A 348 -13.12 -46.66 7.41
CA TYR A 348 -12.87 -46.27 8.81
C TYR A 348 -11.67 -46.98 9.43
N GLU A 349 -11.46 -48.27 9.10
CA GLU A 349 -10.39 -49.12 9.64
C GLU A 349 -8.99 -48.62 9.31
N ILE A 350 -8.82 -47.86 8.23
CA ILE A 350 -7.54 -47.31 7.82
C ILE A 350 -7.19 -46.06 8.65
N VAL A 351 -8.21 -45.34 9.17
CA VAL A 351 -8.08 -44.07 9.88
C VAL A 351 -8.10 -44.29 11.40
N SER A 352 -7.40 -45.29 11.90
CA SER A 352 -7.54 -45.78 13.27
C SER A 352 -7.14 -44.84 14.39
N SER A 353 -6.40 -43.71 14.17
CA SER A 353 -6.09 -42.78 15.24
C SER A 353 -5.83 -41.32 14.83
N ASP A 354 -5.25 -41.03 13.66
CA ASP A 354 -4.75 -39.69 13.33
C ASP A 354 -5.00 -39.28 11.86
N LEU A 355 -6.23 -38.91 11.55
CA LEU A 355 -6.50 -38.25 10.27
C LEU A 355 -6.03 -36.80 10.32
N LEU A 356 -5.04 -36.47 9.52
CA LEU A 356 -4.53 -35.11 9.41
C LEU A 356 -4.99 -34.47 8.10
N CYS A 357 -5.50 -33.26 8.19
CA CYS A 357 -5.71 -32.35 7.07
C CYS A 357 -4.47 -31.46 6.94
N THR A 358 -3.75 -31.56 5.80
CA THR A 358 -2.48 -30.85 5.59
C THR A 358 -2.40 -30.32 4.17
N GLY A 359 -1.43 -29.41 3.91
CA GLY A 359 -0.96 -29.16 2.55
C GLY A 359 -0.05 -30.29 2.02
N ARG A 360 0.36 -30.17 0.76
CA ARG A 360 1.29 -31.11 0.13
C ARG A 360 2.67 -31.13 0.81
N ALA A 361 3.30 -32.30 0.85
CA ALA A 361 4.68 -32.48 1.26
C ALA A 361 5.57 -32.93 0.08
N PRO A 362 6.91 -32.69 0.16
CA PRO A 362 7.84 -33.24 -0.82
C PRO A 362 7.77 -34.75 -0.86
N GLY A 363 7.70 -35.35 -2.09
CA GLY A 363 7.66 -36.78 -2.26
C GLY A 363 6.26 -37.42 -2.22
N ASP A 364 5.22 -36.68 -1.83
CA ASP A 364 3.84 -37.19 -1.77
C ASP A 364 3.42 -37.88 -3.07
N SER A 365 2.85 -39.08 -2.93
CA SER A 365 2.24 -39.86 -3.99
C SER A 365 0.94 -40.48 -3.53
N ILE A 366 0.06 -40.82 -4.45
CA ILE A 366 -1.24 -41.44 -4.22
C ILE A 366 -1.50 -42.46 -5.34
N ARG A 367 -2.28 -43.50 -5.05
CA ARG A 367 -2.83 -44.42 -6.06
C ARG A 367 -4.29 -44.05 -6.33
N PRO A 368 -4.57 -43.23 -7.37
CA PRO A 368 -5.93 -42.80 -7.60
C PRO A 368 -6.86 -43.95 -7.90
N LEU A 369 -8.01 -43.99 -7.22
CA LEU A 369 -9.06 -44.95 -7.47
C LEU A 369 -9.40 -45.04 -8.97
N ALA A 370 -9.49 -46.24 -9.54
CA ALA A 370 -9.81 -46.53 -10.95
C ALA A 370 -8.78 -46.09 -12.01
N ARG A 371 -7.56 -45.64 -11.65
CA ARG A 371 -6.55 -45.22 -12.63
C ARG A 371 -5.31 -46.08 -12.73
N GLY A 372 -5.21 -47.16 -11.93
CA GLY A 372 -4.05 -48.05 -11.89
C GLY A 372 -2.70 -47.36 -11.70
N GLY A 373 -1.92 -47.79 -10.72
CA GLY A 373 -0.57 -47.29 -10.46
C GLY A 373 -0.46 -46.02 -9.59
N SER A 374 0.72 -45.84 -9.02
CA SER A 374 1.03 -44.68 -8.15
C SER A 374 1.40 -43.44 -8.95
N LYS A 375 0.86 -42.29 -8.60
CA LYS A 375 1.20 -40.97 -9.16
C LYS A 375 1.71 -40.02 -8.11
N LYS A 376 2.77 -39.28 -8.43
CA LYS A 376 3.24 -38.16 -7.58
C LYS A 376 2.20 -37.03 -7.60
N LEU A 377 1.89 -36.42 -6.44
CA LEU A 377 0.92 -35.32 -6.36
C LEU A 377 1.31 -34.16 -7.26
N ARG A 378 2.62 -33.90 -7.46
CA ARG A 378 3.09 -32.88 -8.40
C ARG A 378 2.55 -33.08 -9.83
N ALA A 379 2.47 -34.33 -10.29
CA ALA A 379 1.95 -34.66 -11.62
C ALA A 379 0.44 -34.44 -11.68
N LEU A 380 -0.31 -34.92 -10.66
CA LEU A 380 -1.76 -34.70 -10.57
C LEU A 380 -2.15 -33.25 -10.56
N PHE A 381 -1.47 -32.42 -9.77
CA PHE A 381 -1.69 -30.97 -9.75
C PHE A 381 -1.40 -30.32 -11.09
N LYS A 382 -0.37 -30.78 -11.82
CA LYS A 382 -0.03 -30.27 -13.16
C LYS A 382 -1.11 -30.64 -14.18
N GLU A 383 -1.55 -31.86 -14.20
CA GLU A 383 -2.63 -32.35 -15.08
C GLU A 383 -3.95 -31.60 -14.85
N ALA A 384 -4.27 -31.30 -13.60
CA ALA A 384 -5.47 -30.55 -13.22
C ALA A 384 -5.33 -29.01 -13.37
N GLY A 385 -4.19 -28.51 -13.86
CA GLY A 385 -3.97 -27.07 -14.08
C GLY A 385 -3.93 -26.23 -12.80
N TYR A 386 -3.66 -26.84 -11.63
CA TYR A 386 -3.62 -26.08 -10.37
C TYR A 386 -2.43 -25.12 -10.35
N THR A 387 -2.69 -23.86 -10.02
CA THR A 387 -1.66 -22.86 -9.75
C THR A 387 -0.84 -23.23 -8.50
N ARG A 388 0.32 -22.63 -8.30
CA ARG A 388 1.16 -22.91 -7.13
C ARG A 388 0.41 -22.61 -5.82
N ALA A 389 -0.27 -21.46 -5.74
CA ALA A 389 -1.05 -21.09 -4.57
C ALA A 389 -2.11 -22.17 -4.26
N ARG A 390 -2.89 -22.58 -5.25
CA ARG A 390 -3.89 -23.63 -5.10
C ARG A 390 -3.31 -25.00 -4.74
N ARG A 391 -2.09 -25.30 -5.19
CA ARG A 391 -1.37 -26.55 -4.78
C ARG A 391 -0.95 -26.50 -3.31
N ASP A 392 -0.48 -25.33 -2.84
CA ASP A 392 0.08 -25.17 -1.50
C ASP A 392 -1.03 -25.04 -0.44
N THR A 393 -2.25 -24.66 -0.83
CA THR A 393 -3.44 -24.57 0.03
C THR A 393 -4.45 -25.70 -0.16
N CYS A 394 -4.23 -26.61 -1.12
CA CYS A 394 -5.13 -27.74 -1.39
C CYS A 394 -5.21 -28.67 -0.17
N PRO A 395 -6.41 -28.92 0.40
CA PRO A 395 -6.56 -29.87 1.49
C PRO A 395 -6.21 -31.29 1.07
N ILE A 396 -5.35 -31.92 1.84
CA ILE A 396 -4.95 -33.33 1.69
C ILE A 396 -5.21 -34.03 3.02
N LEU A 397 -6.12 -34.95 3.01
CA LEU A 397 -6.32 -35.84 4.16
C LEU A 397 -5.30 -36.98 4.06
N ARG A 398 -4.60 -37.23 5.16
CA ARG A 398 -3.56 -38.27 5.21
C ARG A 398 -3.54 -38.99 6.55
N ASP A 399 -3.04 -40.23 6.49
CA ASP A 399 -2.62 -41.01 7.66
C ASP A 399 -1.07 -41.02 7.76
N ALA A 400 -0.54 -41.89 8.65
CA ALA A 400 0.90 -42.09 8.80
C ALA A 400 1.60 -42.64 7.54
N ARG A 401 0.85 -43.29 6.64
CA ARG A 401 1.38 -43.92 5.40
C ARG A 401 1.35 -42.97 4.21
N GLY A 402 0.67 -41.80 4.30
CA GLY A 402 0.60 -40.80 3.26
C GLY A 402 -0.80 -40.34 2.88
N PRO A 403 -0.94 -39.65 1.72
CA PRO A 403 -2.21 -39.14 1.25
C PRO A 403 -3.30 -40.21 1.08
N LEU A 404 -4.52 -39.93 1.58
CA LEU A 404 -5.71 -40.73 1.41
C LEU A 404 -6.72 -40.05 0.47
N LEU A 405 -6.90 -38.72 0.62
CA LEU A 405 -7.79 -37.93 -0.21
C LEU A 405 -7.13 -36.58 -0.53
N VAL A 406 -7.09 -36.22 -1.80
CA VAL A 406 -6.67 -34.93 -2.30
C VAL A 406 -7.90 -34.20 -2.81
N TYR A 407 -8.26 -33.11 -2.17
CA TYR A 407 -9.46 -32.33 -2.50
C TYR A 407 -9.55 -31.98 -4.00
N GLY A 408 -10.67 -32.36 -4.60
CA GLY A 408 -10.96 -32.14 -6.02
C GLY A 408 -10.12 -32.95 -7.02
N LEU A 409 -9.24 -33.86 -6.58
CA LEU A 409 -8.31 -34.56 -7.48
C LEU A 409 -8.33 -36.07 -7.40
N ALA A 410 -8.22 -36.65 -6.21
CA ALA A 410 -8.05 -38.11 -6.09
C ALA A 410 -8.41 -38.63 -4.69
N LEU A 411 -8.98 -39.83 -4.67
CA LEU A 411 -9.08 -40.71 -3.50
C LEU A 411 -8.08 -41.86 -3.71
N ASP A 412 -7.35 -42.23 -2.67
CA ASP A 412 -6.41 -43.37 -2.72
C ASP A 412 -7.18 -44.67 -2.77
N GLU A 413 -6.74 -45.60 -3.61
CA GLU A 413 -7.35 -46.93 -3.79
C GLU A 413 -7.49 -47.67 -2.45
N ARG A 414 -6.49 -47.59 -1.55
CA ARG A 414 -6.53 -48.21 -0.22
C ARG A 414 -7.59 -47.60 0.70
N ALA A 415 -8.01 -46.37 0.42
CA ALA A 415 -8.96 -45.63 1.24
C ALA A 415 -10.41 -45.86 0.84
N ALA A 416 -10.67 -46.49 -0.31
CA ALA A 416 -12.01 -46.71 -0.81
C ALA A 416 -12.74 -47.77 0.01
N PRO A 417 -13.94 -47.49 0.57
CA PRO A 417 -14.76 -48.45 1.27
C PRO A 417 -15.53 -49.33 0.27
N ALA A 418 -15.85 -50.59 0.65
CA ALA A 418 -16.83 -51.45 -0.01
C ALA A 418 -18.24 -51.23 0.57
N PRO A 419 -19.31 -51.48 -0.21
CA PRO A 419 -20.66 -51.41 0.33
C PRO A 419 -20.83 -52.30 1.58
N GLY A 420 -21.34 -51.70 2.67
CA GLY A 420 -21.45 -52.35 3.99
C GLY A 420 -20.31 -51.99 4.95
N ASP A 421 -19.19 -51.45 4.48
CA ASP A 421 -18.09 -51.05 5.33
C ASP A 421 -18.47 -49.84 6.21
N ARG A 422 -17.91 -49.81 7.41
CA ARG A 422 -17.90 -48.60 8.23
C ARG A 422 -16.95 -47.57 7.62
N ALA A 423 -17.43 -46.34 7.37
CA ALA A 423 -16.67 -45.32 6.67
C ALA A 423 -16.75 -43.97 7.37
N LEU A 424 -15.78 -43.10 7.08
CA LEU A 424 -15.84 -41.68 7.34
C LEU A 424 -16.36 -40.96 6.09
N LYS A 425 -17.52 -40.33 6.21
CA LYS A 425 -18.02 -39.38 5.23
C LYS A 425 -17.31 -38.07 5.45
N ILE A 426 -16.54 -37.66 4.46
CA ILE A 426 -15.82 -36.37 4.44
C ILE A 426 -16.59 -35.39 3.57
N SER A 427 -17.03 -34.29 4.16
CA SER A 427 -17.81 -33.25 3.47
C SER A 427 -17.02 -31.93 3.44
N PHE A 428 -16.91 -31.29 2.27
CA PHE A 428 -16.32 -29.99 2.09
C PHE A 428 -17.40 -28.95 1.78
N THR A 429 -17.35 -27.81 2.46
CA THR A 429 -18.25 -26.67 2.24
C THR A 429 -17.42 -25.39 2.14
N ALA A 430 -17.91 -24.34 1.48
CA ALA A 430 -17.29 -23.03 1.53
C ALA A 430 -17.30 -22.49 2.97
N LEU A 431 -16.30 -21.69 3.31
CA LEU A 431 -16.14 -21.12 4.67
C LEU A 431 -17.13 -19.99 4.86
#